data_3187481bcedfe048c26029ec2edca9d7
#
_entry.id   3187481bcedfe048c26029ec2edca9d7
#
_cell.length_a   1.000
_cell.length_b   1.000
_cell.length_c   1.000
_cell.angle_alpha   90.00
_cell.angle_beta   90.00
_cell.angle_gamma   90.00
#
_symmetry.space_group_name_H-M   'P 1'
#
loop_
_entity.id
_entity.type
_entity.pdbx_description
1 polymer ?
#
loop_
_entity_poly.entity_id
_entity_poly.type
_entity_poly.pdbx_seq_one_letter_code
_entity_poly.pdbx_strand_id
1 'polypeptide(L)'
;MASGERKFHPVKSSEQLADYIIQEGLIKLRNPHINEKDEDVLYHIALSNKSHDLKEMFQDIKFVCFGGSPTRMQKFAEYLVTELKVKIPAGQTLSNIAQGSDRYVLYKVGPVLSVSHGMGIPSLSIIFHEIVKLIYHAGCSDVIFFRIGTSGGLGLEPGSVVITDKAVDGLLRPYMELSTLGMVLQHPSNLDQEVTEELLALADPEKDGYSTSVGKTMCTLDFYEGQARLDGAFCDYNESDKMSFLSRVYSRGIRNIEMESLCFAAYCYRAGLRGRAVVCVTLLDRLKGDQITTPHEIMEEWQSRPQKLVCAYIKRKLGIE
;
A
#
# COMPACT_ATOMS: atom_id res chain seq x y z
N MET A 1 -43.02 20.10 -13.27
CA MET A 1 -42.24 19.41 -12.24
C MET A 1 -40.81 19.90 -12.40
N ALA A 2 -40.35 20.78 -11.52
CA ALA A 2 -39.01 21.36 -11.59
C ALA A 2 -37.99 20.30 -11.13
N SER A 3 -37.08 19.89 -12.02
CA SER A 3 -35.92 19.08 -11.70
C SER A 3 -34.96 19.96 -10.90
N GLY A 4 -35.00 19.84 -9.58
CA GLY A 4 -34.01 20.48 -8.73
C GLY A 4 -32.68 19.81 -8.96
N GLU A 5 -31.78 20.46 -9.71
CA GLU A 5 -30.38 20.10 -9.75
C GLU A 5 -29.81 20.18 -8.33
N ARG A 6 -29.55 19.04 -7.72
CA ARG A 6 -28.79 18.98 -6.48
C ARG A 6 -27.37 19.46 -6.78
N LYS A 7 -27.05 20.66 -6.42
CA LYS A 7 -25.67 21.16 -6.47
C LYS A 7 -24.83 20.31 -5.51
N PHE A 8 -23.98 19.47 -6.07
CA PHE A 8 -22.95 18.78 -5.31
C PHE A 8 -21.96 19.84 -4.79
N HIS A 9 -21.94 20.07 -3.50
CA HIS A 9 -20.93 20.92 -2.88
C HIS A 9 -19.68 20.07 -2.61
N PRO A 10 -18.54 20.35 -3.28
CA PRO A 10 -17.30 19.65 -2.96
C PRO A 10 -16.97 19.88 -1.49
N VAL A 11 -16.67 18.82 -0.79
CA VAL A 11 -16.22 18.87 0.60
C VAL A 11 -15.06 19.85 0.70
N LYS A 12 -15.13 20.71 1.71
CA LYS A 12 -14.19 21.80 2.04
C LYS A 12 -12.72 21.46 1.77
N SER A 13 -11.90 22.47 1.48
CA SER A 13 -10.49 22.36 1.13
C SER A 13 -9.68 21.46 2.08
N SER A 14 -8.59 20.90 1.56
CA SER A 14 -7.70 19.96 2.28
C SER A 14 -7.20 20.48 3.65
N GLU A 15 -7.08 21.80 3.83
CA GLU A 15 -6.66 22.42 5.10
C GLU A 15 -7.74 22.33 6.19
N GLN A 16 -9.01 22.52 5.87
CA GLN A 16 -10.11 22.35 6.83
C GLN A 16 -10.37 20.91 7.24
N LEU A 17 -9.80 19.95 6.52
CA LEU A 17 -9.87 18.51 6.81
C LEU A 17 -8.74 18.06 7.73
N ALA A 18 -7.60 18.73 7.73
CA ALA A 18 -6.48 18.45 8.63
C ALA A 18 -6.86 18.71 10.10
N ASP A 19 -7.54 19.80 10.39
CA ASP A 19 -7.93 20.19 11.76
C ASP A 19 -8.96 19.23 12.42
N TYR A 20 -9.75 18.51 11.60
CA TYR A 20 -10.76 17.57 12.12
C TYR A 20 -10.17 16.20 12.52
N ILE A 21 -8.94 15.91 12.11
CA ILE A 21 -8.29 14.60 12.25
C ILE A 21 -7.44 14.51 13.52
N ILE A 22 -7.05 15.65 14.09
CA ILE A 22 -5.94 15.75 15.05
C ILE A 22 -6.32 15.33 16.49
N GLN A 23 -7.60 15.19 16.85
CA GLN A 23 -7.95 15.20 18.26
C GLN A 23 -7.85 13.86 19.03
N GLU A 24 -7.84 12.65 18.40
CA GLU A 24 -7.90 11.40 19.22
C GLU A 24 -7.21 10.14 18.67
N GLY A 25 -6.45 10.20 17.58
CA GLY A 25 -5.80 8.97 17.01
C GLY A 25 -6.76 7.94 16.42
N LEU A 26 -8.07 8.16 16.52
CA LEU A 26 -9.10 7.28 15.98
C LEU A 26 -9.30 7.52 14.49
N ILE A 27 -9.49 6.42 13.75
CA ILE A 27 -9.86 6.48 12.33
C ILE A 27 -11.29 7.01 12.23
N LYS A 28 -11.45 8.14 11.53
CA LYS A 28 -12.76 8.72 11.23
C LYS A 28 -13.14 8.45 9.79
N LEU A 29 -14.17 7.64 9.58
CA LEU A 29 -14.72 7.45 8.23
C LEU A 29 -15.42 8.73 7.78
N ARG A 30 -15.04 9.22 6.58
CA ARG A 30 -15.68 10.40 5.95
C ARG A 30 -16.98 10.06 5.23
N ASN A 31 -17.63 9.02 5.66
CA ASN A 31 -18.91 8.56 5.09
C ASN A 31 -19.98 8.56 6.18
N PRO A 32 -20.89 9.55 6.20
CA PRO A 32 -21.94 9.62 7.20
C PRO A 32 -22.90 8.42 7.12
N HIS A 33 -23.05 7.80 5.94
CA HIS A 33 -23.99 6.71 5.72
C HIS A 33 -23.58 5.37 6.33
N ILE A 34 -22.35 5.23 6.81
CA ILE A 34 -21.92 3.98 7.47
C ILE A 34 -22.69 3.75 8.76
N ASN A 35 -22.93 4.81 9.54
CA ASN A 35 -23.65 4.72 10.82
C ASN A 35 -25.17 4.61 10.65
N GLU A 36 -25.70 4.83 9.46
CA GLU A 36 -27.12 4.70 9.14
C GLU A 36 -27.52 3.26 8.79
N LYS A 37 -26.53 2.37 8.62
CA LYS A 37 -26.76 0.97 8.23
C LYS A 37 -26.94 0.10 9.47
N ASP A 38 -27.92 -0.77 9.40
CA ASP A 38 -28.10 -1.84 10.39
C ASP A 38 -26.92 -2.82 10.41
N GLU A 39 -26.38 -3.13 9.24
CA GLU A 39 -25.23 -4.01 9.05
C GLU A 39 -24.29 -3.45 7.98
N ASP A 40 -23.00 -3.41 8.28
CA ASP A 40 -21.96 -3.10 7.32
C ASP A 40 -21.21 -4.39 6.95
N VAL A 41 -21.48 -4.87 5.73
CA VAL A 41 -20.87 -6.08 5.17
C VAL A 41 -19.59 -5.72 4.46
N LEU A 42 -18.47 -6.31 4.91
CA LEU A 42 -17.15 -6.25 4.27
C LEU A 42 -17.08 -7.42 3.28
N TYR A 43 -17.70 -7.24 2.13
CA TYR A 43 -18.05 -8.32 1.19
C TYR A 43 -16.84 -9.12 0.70
N HIS A 44 -15.74 -8.43 0.36
CA HIS A 44 -14.56 -9.07 -0.24
C HIS A 44 -13.65 -9.76 0.78
N ILE A 45 -13.87 -9.55 2.07
CA ILE A 45 -13.19 -10.29 3.15
C ILE A 45 -14.14 -11.16 3.97
N ALA A 46 -15.40 -11.24 3.56
CA ALA A 46 -16.44 -12.09 4.15
C ALA A 46 -16.66 -11.86 5.65
N LEU A 47 -16.61 -10.61 6.09
CA LEU A 47 -16.87 -10.19 7.48
C LEU A 47 -18.03 -9.20 7.54
N SER A 48 -18.68 -9.08 8.68
CA SER A 48 -19.62 -7.97 8.97
C SER A 48 -19.58 -7.61 10.45
N ASN A 49 -20.01 -6.39 10.78
CA ASN A 49 -20.11 -5.91 12.15
C ASN A 49 -21.29 -6.53 12.95
N LYS A 50 -22.15 -7.33 12.30
CA LYS A 50 -23.20 -8.12 12.98
C LYS A 50 -22.86 -9.59 13.14
N SER A 51 -22.26 -10.19 12.10
CA SER A 51 -21.93 -11.63 12.12
C SER A 51 -20.64 -11.94 12.88
N HIS A 52 -19.80 -10.93 13.15
CA HIS A 52 -18.51 -11.08 13.79
C HIS A 52 -18.33 -10.00 14.87
N ASP A 53 -17.74 -10.37 16.00
CA ASP A 53 -17.24 -9.39 16.97
C ASP A 53 -15.91 -8.81 16.49
N LEU A 54 -16.01 -7.82 15.59
CA LEU A 54 -14.84 -7.18 14.97
C LEU A 54 -13.94 -6.49 16.00
N LYS A 55 -14.54 -6.03 17.12
CA LYS A 55 -13.79 -5.43 18.21
C LYS A 55 -12.95 -6.47 18.94
N GLU A 56 -13.53 -7.58 19.36
CA GLU A 56 -12.80 -8.66 20.02
C GLU A 56 -11.70 -9.23 19.10
N MET A 57 -11.99 -9.37 17.80
CA MET A 57 -11.05 -9.93 16.84
C MET A 57 -9.86 -9.02 16.51
N PHE A 58 -10.05 -7.68 16.51
CA PHE A 58 -9.09 -6.77 15.86
C PHE A 58 -8.74 -5.50 16.66
N GLN A 59 -9.27 -5.25 17.86
CA GLN A 59 -9.01 -4.00 18.60
C GLN A 59 -7.53 -3.76 18.95
N ASP A 60 -6.72 -4.80 18.95
CA ASP A 60 -5.29 -4.76 19.24
C ASP A 60 -4.41 -4.42 18.03
N ILE A 61 -4.99 -4.24 16.85
CA ILE A 61 -4.24 -3.96 15.62
C ILE A 61 -3.55 -2.59 15.71
N LYS A 62 -2.24 -2.60 15.42
CA LYS A 62 -1.36 -1.43 15.34
C LYS A 62 -0.71 -1.27 13.96
N PHE A 63 -0.64 -2.32 13.18
CA PHE A 63 -0.01 -2.30 11.86
C PHE A 63 -0.87 -3.03 10.83
N VAL A 64 -0.98 -2.43 9.65
CA VAL A 64 -1.61 -3.06 8.49
C VAL A 64 -0.60 -3.07 7.35
N CYS A 65 -0.24 -4.26 6.87
CA CYS A 65 0.72 -4.47 5.80
C CYS A 65 0.01 -5.00 4.55
N PHE A 66 -0.03 -4.19 3.50
CA PHE A 66 -0.57 -4.55 2.20
C PHE A 66 0.51 -5.04 1.25
N GLY A 67 0.21 -6.08 0.46
CA GLY A 67 1.07 -6.54 -0.63
C GLY A 67 0.29 -7.15 -1.78
N GLY A 68 0.87 -7.20 -2.98
CA GLY A 68 0.15 -7.58 -4.19
C GLY A 68 -0.26 -9.05 -4.24
N SER A 69 0.61 -9.96 -3.79
CA SER A 69 0.42 -11.41 -3.97
C SER A 69 -0.12 -12.09 -2.70
N PRO A 70 -1.18 -12.91 -2.81
CA PRO A 70 -1.66 -13.73 -1.69
C PRO A 70 -0.56 -14.59 -1.06
N THR A 71 0.22 -15.30 -1.87
CA THR A 71 1.32 -16.16 -1.39
C THR A 71 2.40 -15.37 -0.66
N ARG A 72 2.78 -14.20 -1.15
CA ARG A 72 3.77 -13.35 -0.47
C ARG A 72 3.26 -12.85 0.89
N MET A 73 1.99 -12.49 0.97
CA MET A 73 1.42 -12.00 2.22
C MET A 73 1.20 -13.12 3.23
N GLN A 74 0.96 -14.35 2.79
CA GLN A 74 0.98 -15.53 3.63
C GLN A 74 2.40 -15.78 4.19
N LYS A 75 3.42 -15.86 3.31
CA LYS A 75 4.83 -16.02 3.73
C LYS A 75 5.27 -14.92 4.69
N PHE A 76 4.83 -13.68 4.46
CA PHE A 76 5.11 -12.57 5.37
C PHE A 76 4.43 -12.76 6.72
N ALA A 77 3.19 -13.23 6.77
CA ALA A 77 2.52 -13.52 8.03
C ALA A 77 3.20 -14.66 8.79
N GLU A 78 3.64 -15.72 8.11
CA GLU A 78 4.43 -16.81 8.71
C GLU A 78 5.78 -16.31 9.25
N TYR A 79 6.45 -15.43 8.51
CA TYR A 79 7.68 -14.76 8.96
C TYR A 79 7.43 -13.91 10.22
N LEU A 80 6.34 -13.13 10.24
CA LEU A 80 5.95 -12.35 11.43
C LEU A 80 5.67 -13.21 12.65
N VAL A 81 5.07 -14.40 12.50
CA VAL A 81 4.86 -15.33 13.64
C VAL A 81 6.18 -15.62 14.34
N THR A 82 7.24 -15.89 13.56
CA THR A 82 8.57 -16.19 14.08
C THR A 82 9.22 -14.96 14.69
N GLU A 83 9.25 -13.85 13.97
CA GLU A 83 9.96 -12.64 14.37
C GLU A 83 9.33 -11.93 15.58
N LEU A 84 8.01 -11.93 15.66
CA LEU A 84 7.28 -11.35 16.80
C LEU A 84 7.08 -12.35 17.94
N LYS A 85 7.61 -13.58 17.82
CA LYS A 85 7.49 -14.65 18.80
C LYS A 85 6.03 -14.95 19.20
N VAL A 86 5.10 -14.84 18.24
CA VAL A 86 3.67 -15.07 18.46
C VAL A 86 3.43 -16.57 18.65
N LYS A 87 2.82 -16.94 19.76
CA LYS A 87 2.48 -18.34 20.07
C LYS A 87 1.19 -18.73 19.34
N ILE A 88 1.28 -19.71 18.46
CA ILE A 88 0.11 -20.38 17.89
C ILE A 88 -0.23 -21.58 18.78
N PRO A 89 -1.47 -21.69 19.29
CA PRO A 89 -1.88 -22.84 20.12
C PRO A 89 -1.66 -24.17 19.41
N ALA A 90 -1.34 -25.21 20.17
CA ALA A 90 -1.12 -26.56 19.63
C ALA A 90 -2.36 -27.04 18.84
N GLY A 91 -2.13 -27.54 17.63
CA GLY A 91 -3.19 -28.01 16.74
C GLY A 91 -3.88 -26.89 15.91
N GLN A 92 -3.50 -25.64 16.08
CA GLN A 92 -3.93 -24.52 15.25
C GLN A 92 -2.86 -24.14 14.24
N THR A 93 -3.29 -23.59 13.10
CA THR A 93 -2.43 -23.03 12.06
C THR A 93 -2.80 -21.57 11.84
N LEU A 94 -1.90 -20.80 11.26
CA LEU A 94 -2.19 -19.47 10.79
C LEU A 94 -3.26 -19.53 9.69
N SER A 95 -4.44 -19.01 9.97
CA SER A 95 -5.59 -19.12 9.07
C SER A 95 -5.81 -17.84 8.28
N ASN A 96 -6.17 -18.00 6.99
CA ASN A 96 -6.70 -16.88 6.20
C ASN A 96 -8.09 -16.51 6.73
N ILE A 97 -8.21 -15.35 7.34
CA ILE A 97 -9.49 -14.86 7.91
C ILE A 97 -10.51 -14.59 6.79
N ALA A 98 -10.05 -14.17 5.61
CA ALA A 98 -10.88 -13.91 4.45
C ALA A 98 -11.19 -15.18 3.61
N GLN A 99 -11.09 -16.38 4.19
CA GLN A 99 -11.27 -17.65 3.47
C GLN A 99 -12.67 -17.84 2.85
N GLY A 100 -13.67 -17.07 3.28
CA GLY A 100 -15.00 -17.02 2.66
C GLY A 100 -15.03 -16.26 1.32
N SER A 101 -13.91 -15.67 0.90
CA SER A 101 -13.72 -14.97 -0.37
C SER A 101 -12.48 -15.53 -1.10
N ASP A 102 -12.54 -15.57 -2.43
CA ASP A 102 -11.44 -15.98 -3.30
C ASP A 102 -10.58 -14.80 -3.80
N ARG A 103 -10.88 -13.58 -3.35
CA ARG A 103 -10.29 -12.34 -3.89
C ARG A 103 -9.03 -11.92 -3.16
N TYR A 104 -9.05 -11.99 -1.84
CA TYR A 104 -7.97 -11.48 -1.00
C TYR A 104 -7.66 -12.47 0.12
N VAL A 105 -6.45 -12.36 0.67
CA VAL A 105 -6.08 -13.04 1.91
C VAL A 105 -5.87 -12.03 3.02
N LEU A 106 -6.24 -12.42 4.23
CA LEU A 106 -6.11 -11.62 5.44
C LEU A 106 -5.60 -12.51 6.57
N TYR A 107 -4.43 -12.21 7.08
CA TYR A 107 -3.83 -12.89 8.22
C TYR A 107 -3.61 -11.92 9.36
N LYS A 108 -3.95 -12.34 10.60
CA LYS A 108 -3.65 -11.58 11.81
C LYS A 108 -2.53 -12.28 12.57
N VAL A 109 -1.46 -11.54 12.87
CA VAL A 109 -0.31 -12.01 13.65
C VAL A 109 -0.05 -11.00 14.76
N GLY A 110 -0.53 -11.29 15.97
CA GLY A 110 -0.52 -10.32 17.06
C GLY A 110 -1.15 -9.00 16.59
N PRO A 111 -0.48 -7.85 16.79
CA PRO A 111 -1.03 -6.54 16.42
C PRO A 111 -0.87 -6.19 14.92
N VAL A 112 -0.57 -7.16 14.06
CA VAL A 112 -0.29 -6.94 12.64
C VAL A 112 -1.32 -7.63 11.77
N LEU A 113 -1.88 -6.91 10.79
CA LEU A 113 -2.62 -7.50 9.67
C LEU A 113 -1.72 -7.59 8.43
N SER A 114 -1.64 -8.78 7.84
CA SER A 114 -1.03 -9.04 6.53
C SER A 114 -2.12 -9.25 5.50
N VAL A 115 -2.20 -8.36 4.51
CA VAL A 115 -3.34 -8.26 3.58
C VAL A 115 -2.86 -8.29 2.14
N SER A 116 -3.44 -9.16 1.29
CA SER A 116 -3.19 -9.05 -0.15
C SER A 116 -4.11 -8.02 -0.81
N HIS A 117 -3.61 -7.33 -1.84
CA HIS A 117 -4.42 -6.34 -2.56
C HIS A 117 -4.54 -6.60 -4.07
N GLY A 118 -3.95 -7.69 -4.58
CA GLY A 118 -3.93 -7.96 -6.02
C GLY A 118 -3.02 -7.00 -6.80
N MET A 119 -3.41 -6.60 -7.99
CA MET A 119 -2.66 -5.70 -8.87
C MET A 119 -3.51 -4.49 -9.28
N GLY A 120 -2.88 -3.33 -9.25
CA GLY A 120 -3.43 -2.07 -9.74
C GLY A 120 -4.37 -1.37 -8.77
N ILE A 121 -4.63 -0.11 -9.08
CA ILE A 121 -5.44 0.80 -8.26
C ILE A 121 -6.85 0.26 -7.98
N PRO A 122 -7.61 -0.27 -8.96
CA PRO A 122 -8.96 -0.76 -8.69
C PRO A 122 -9.00 -1.89 -7.64
N SER A 123 -8.05 -2.84 -7.73
CA SER A 123 -8.00 -3.95 -6.78
C SER A 123 -7.61 -3.48 -5.36
N LEU A 124 -6.56 -2.66 -5.25
CA LEU A 124 -6.17 -2.07 -3.97
C LEU A 124 -7.32 -1.23 -3.37
N SER A 125 -7.99 -0.43 -4.18
CA SER A 125 -9.08 0.44 -3.74
C SER A 125 -10.18 -0.32 -2.99
N ILE A 126 -10.60 -1.45 -3.53
CA ILE A 126 -11.66 -2.29 -2.94
C ILE A 126 -11.26 -2.74 -1.53
N ILE A 127 -10.14 -3.45 -1.42
CA ILE A 127 -9.70 -4.01 -0.14
C ILE A 127 -9.31 -2.93 0.86
N PHE A 128 -8.78 -1.79 0.40
CA PHE A 128 -8.43 -0.68 1.27
C PHE A 128 -9.66 -0.11 1.99
N HIS A 129 -10.77 0.09 1.28
CA HIS A 129 -12.02 0.53 1.89
C HIS A 129 -12.51 -0.43 2.96
N GLU A 130 -12.46 -1.73 2.71
CA GLU A 130 -12.93 -2.74 3.65
C GLU A 130 -12.03 -2.84 4.89
N ILE A 131 -10.71 -2.77 4.72
CA ILE A 131 -9.78 -2.76 5.85
C ILE A 131 -9.93 -1.50 6.70
N VAL A 132 -10.09 -0.32 6.11
CA VAL A 132 -10.33 0.92 6.88
C VAL A 132 -11.65 0.82 7.67
N LYS A 133 -12.71 0.26 7.09
CA LYS A 133 -13.95 0.01 7.82
C LYS A 133 -13.78 -1.04 8.92
N LEU A 134 -13.05 -2.11 8.65
CA LEU A 134 -12.71 -3.12 9.66
C LEU A 134 -12.03 -2.48 10.89
N ILE A 135 -10.96 -1.71 10.66
CA ILE A 135 -10.22 -1.03 11.72
C ILE A 135 -11.09 -0.01 12.47
N TYR A 136 -11.99 0.69 11.76
CA TYR A 136 -12.97 1.59 12.37
C TYR A 136 -13.94 0.85 13.28
N HIS A 137 -14.58 -0.24 12.82
CA HIS A 137 -15.51 -1.03 13.63
C HIS A 137 -14.81 -1.72 14.80
N ALA A 138 -13.54 -2.07 14.66
CA ALA A 138 -12.74 -2.62 15.75
C ALA A 138 -12.34 -1.58 16.81
N GLY A 139 -12.50 -0.29 16.53
CA GLY A 139 -12.12 0.78 17.45
C GLY A 139 -10.61 0.97 17.60
N CYS A 140 -9.83 0.59 16.60
CA CYS A 140 -8.38 0.75 16.63
C CYS A 140 -7.96 2.21 16.53
N SER A 141 -6.84 2.56 17.16
CA SER A 141 -6.23 3.89 17.11
C SER A 141 -4.74 3.81 16.77
N ASP A 142 -4.22 4.88 16.18
CA ASP A 142 -2.80 5.07 15.88
C ASP A 142 -2.21 3.91 15.04
N VAL A 143 -2.99 3.42 14.08
CA VAL A 143 -2.60 2.31 13.22
C VAL A 143 -1.71 2.82 12.09
N ILE A 144 -0.57 2.15 11.90
CA ILE A 144 0.39 2.44 10.83
C ILE A 144 0.14 1.49 9.65
N PHE A 145 0.08 2.06 8.45
CA PHE A 145 -0.18 1.33 7.22
C PHE A 145 1.08 1.25 6.36
N PHE A 146 1.41 0.06 5.89
CA PHE A 146 2.50 -0.20 4.95
C PHE A 146 1.98 -0.80 3.66
N ARG A 147 2.53 -0.36 2.54
CA ARG A 147 2.48 -1.10 1.29
C ARG A 147 3.85 -1.68 1.00
N ILE A 148 3.91 -3.00 0.89
CA ILE A 148 5.12 -3.78 0.65
C ILE A 148 5.02 -4.40 -0.74
N GLY A 149 5.88 -3.98 -1.68
CA GLY A 149 5.69 -4.35 -3.07
C GLY A 149 6.95 -4.66 -3.85
N THR A 150 6.74 -4.90 -5.14
CA THR A 150 7.77 -5.02 -6.15
C THR A 150 7.61 -3.88 -7.16
N SER A 151 8.69 -3.50 -7.83
CA SER A 151 8.71 -2.39 -8.77
C SER A 151 9.79 -2.57 -9.84
N GLY A 152 9.69 -1.81 -10.91
CA GLY A 152 10.80 -1.58 -11.82
C GLY A 152 11.66 -0.43 -11.31
N GLY A 153 12.95 -0.66 -11.09
CA GLY A 153 13.90 0.35 -10.66
C GLY A 153 14.30 1.30 -11.79
N LEU A 154 14.83 2.46 -11.44
CA LEU A 154 15.46 3.41 -12.36
C LEU A 154 16.84 3.78 -11.83
N GLY A 155 17.88 3.30 -12.53
CA GLY A 155 19.27 3.53 -12.14
C GLY A 155 19.66 2.88 -10.82
N LEU A 156 18.98 1.81 -10.45
CA LEU A 156 19.25 1.01 -9.25
C LEU A 156 19.55 -0.43 -9.65
N GLU A 157 20.45 -1.06 -8.93
CA GLU A 157 20.71 -2.49 -9.12
C GLU A 157 19.46 -3.30 -8.72
N PRO A 158 19.12 -4.34 -9.51
CA PRO A 158 18.02 -5.24 -9.16
C PRO A 158 18.18 -5.82 -7.76
N GLY A 159 17.11 -5.93 -7.01
CA GLY A 159 17.12 -6.33 -5.60
C GLY A 159 17.33 -5.18 -4.62
N SER A 160 17.57 -3.94 -5.08
CA SER A 160 17.59 -2.77 -4.21
C SER A 160 16.21 -2.47 -3.63
N VAL A 161 16.16 -1.94 -2.41
CA VAL A 161 14.91 -1.49 -1.77
C VAL A 161 14.74 0.01 -1.93
N VAL A 162 13.53 0.43 -2.28
CA VAL A 162 13.13 1.85 -2.35
C VAL A 162 12.06 2.12 -1.31
N ILE A 163 12.33 3.09 -0.43
CA ILE A 163 11.34 3.69 0.45
C ILE A 163 10.80 4.93 -0.28
N THR A 164 9.50 4.99 -0.48
CA THR A 164 8.87 6.07 -1.23
C THR A 164 8.70 7.31 -0.36
N ASP A 165 9.33 8.41 -0.74
CA ASP A 165 9.10 9.72 -0.10
C ASP A 165 7.85 10.42 -0.68
N LYS A 166 7.60 10.22 -1.98
CA LYS A 166 6.45 10.80 -2.68
C LYS A 166 5.93 9.87 -3.78
N ALA A 167 4.66 9.55 -3.73
CA ALA A 167 3.97 8.86 -4.82
C ALA A 167 3.43 9.89 -5.83
N VAL A 168 3.70 9.66 -7.11
CA VAL A 168 3.21 10.52 -8.22
C VAL A 168 2.55 9.67 -9.30
N ASP A 169 1.68 10.28 -10.10
CA ASP A 169 1.08 9.62 -11.27
C ASP A 169 2.05 9.58 -12.47
N GLY A 170 1.61 9.00 -13.60
CA GLY A 170 2.38 8.95 -14.85
C GLY A 170 2.69 10.33 -15.48
N LEU A 171 2.03 11.39 -15.02
CA LEU A 171 2.30 12.78 -15.39
C LEU A 171 3.15 13.51 -14.31
N LEU A 172 3.66 12.79 -13.32
CA LEU A 172 4.46 13.28 -12.19
C LEU A 172 3.70 14.22 -11.24
N ARG A 173 2.37 14.10 -11.17
CA ARG A 173 1.51 14.88 -10.28
C ARG A 173 1.33 14.16 -8.94
N PRO A 174 1.42 14.85 -7.79
CA PRO A 174 1.38 14.26 -6.46
C PRO A 174 -0.07 14.13 -5.93
N TYR A 175 -0.98 13.65 -6.75
CA TYR A 175 -2.37 13.41 -6.39
C TYR A 175 -3.00 12.33 -7.29
N MET A 176 -3.94 11.60 -6.74
CA MET A 176 -4.76 10.65 -7.49
C MET A 176 -6.02 11.35 -8.00
N GLU A 177 -6.33 11.17 -9.27
CA GLU A 177 -7.60 11.57 -9.87
C GLU A 177 -8.60 10.41 -9.80
N LEU A 178 -9.81 10.73 -9.36
CA LEU A 178 -10.92 9.78 -9.31
C LEU A 178 -12.19 10.41 -9.90
N SER A 179 -12.75 9.76 -10.91
CA SER A 179 -14.05 10.15 -11.45
C SER A 179 -15.16 9.79 -10.46
N THR A 180 -15.86 10.80 -9.95
CA THR A 180 -16.92 10.63 -8.96
C THR A 180 -18.14 11.45 -9.39
N LEU A 181 -19.27 10.81 -9.61
CA LEU A 181 -20.53 11.47 -10.05
C LEU A 181 -20.34 12.35 -11.30
N GLY A 182 -19.52 11.89 -12.26
CA GLY A 182 -19.25 12.63 -13.49
C GLY A 182 -18.24 13.78 -13.35
N MET A 183 -17.62 13.96 -12.20
CA MET A 183 -16.58 14.97 -11.94
C MET A 183 -15.26 14.29 -11.60
N VAL A 184 -14.14 14.96 -11.90
CA VAL A 184 -12.81 14.51 -11.50
C VAL A 184 -12.45 15.14 -10.15
N LEU A 185 -12.25 14.29 -9.15
CA LEU A 185 -11.77 14.70 -7.83
C LEU A 185 -10.28 14.39 -7.70
N GLN A 186 -9.50 15.30 -7.12
CA GLN A 186 -8.08 15.14 -6.88
C GLN A 186 -7.84 14.85 -5.39
N HIS A 187 -7.11 13.77 -5.11
CA HIS A 187 -6.78 13.34 -3.76
C HIS A 187 -5.27 13.37 -3.56
N PRO A 188 -4.73 14.22 -2.67
CA PRO A 188 -3.30 14.29 -2.39
C PRO A 188 -2.72 12.93 -1.99
N SER A 189 -1.54 12.60 -2.54
CA SER A 189 -0.84 11.32 -2.31
C SER A 189 0.35 11.50 -1.37
N ASN A 190 0.13 12.16 -0.22
CA ASN A 190 1.17 12.39 0.77
C ASN A 190 1.47 11.11 1.56
N LEU A 191 2.76 10.83 1.76
CA LEU A 191 3.27 9.81 2.67
C LEU A 191 3.80 10.46 3.96
N ASP A 192 4.11 9.62 4.93
CA ASP A 192 4.62 10.06 6.22
C ASP A 192 6.14 10.14 6.18
N GLN A 193 6.69 11.33 6.37
CA GLN A 193 8.12 11.58 6.30
C GLN A 193 8.86 10.97 7.50
N GLU A 194 8.29 11.04 8.69
CA GLU A 194 8.89 10.48 9.90
C GLU A 194 9.03 8.96 9.79
N VAL A 195 7.99 8.27 9.33
CA VAL A 195 8.05 6.81 9.09
C VAL A 195 9.08 6.48 8.01
N THR A 196 9.20 7.31 6.97
CA THR A 196 10.20 7.13 5.90
C THR A 196 11.62 7.23 6.45
N GLU A 197 11.90 8.24 7.29
CA GLU A 197 13.21 8.45 7.93
C GLU A 197 13.54 7.34 8.93
N GLU A 198 12.58 6.92 9.74
CA GLU A 198 12.74 5.81 10.68
C GLU A 198 13.05 4.47 9.96
N LEU A 199 12.39 4.20 8.83
CA LEU A 199 12.68 3.03 7.99
C LEU A 199 14.09 3.11 7.40
N LEU A 200 14.50 4.27 6.88
CA LEU A 200 15.84 4.44 6.33
C LEU A 200 16.92 4.24 7.41
N ALA A 201 16.67 4.71 8.62
CA ALA A 201 17.59 4.55 9.75
C ALA A 201 17.75 3.10 10.25
N LEU A 202 16.87 2.19 9.81
CA LEU A 202 16.96 0.75 10.09
C LEU A 202 17.71 -0.02 8.99
N ALA A 203 17.88 0.58 7.82
CA ALA A 203 18.60 -0.04 6.72
C ALA A 203 20.11 0.02 6.94
N ASP A 204 20.78 -1.11 6.77
CA ASP A 204 22.23 -1.24 6.90
C ASP A 204 22.76 -2.02 5.70
N PRO A 205 23.25 -1.35 4.63
CA PRO A 205 23.70 -2.03 3.43
C PRO A 205 24.81 -3.05 3.64
N GLU A 206 25.67 -2.84 4.65
CA GLU A 206 26.77 -3.77 4.95
C GLU A 206 26.23 -5.08 5.58
N LYS A 207 25.26 -4.96 6.47
CA LYS A 207 24.60 -6.08 7.13
C LYS A 207 23.56 -6.75 6.21
N ASP A 208 22.79 -5.96 5.51
CA ASP A 208 21.67 -6.42 4.68
C ASP A 208 22.17 -7.08 3.38
N GLY A 209 23.33 -6.66 2.86
CA GLY A 209 23.89 -7.13 1.60
C GLY A 209 23.22 -6.54 0.35
N TYR A 210 22.41 -5.50 0.51
CA TYR A 210 21.75 -4.77 -0.58
C TYR A 210 21.54 -3.29 -0.23
N SER A 211 21.38 -2.47 -1.25
CA SER A 211 21.12 -1.04 -1.03
C SER A 211 19.66 -0.75 -0.72
N THR A 212 19.44 0.17 0.21
CA THR A 212 18.14 0.80 0.47
C THR A 212 18.26 2.30 0.23
N SER A 213 17.33 2.87 -0.51
CA SER A 213 17.32 4.29 -0.85
C SER A 213 15.93 4.90 -0.69
N VAL A 214 15.90 6.22 -0.53
CA VAL A 214 14.66 6.99 -0.57
C VAL A 214 14.50 7.64 -1.94
N GLY A 215 13.29 7.66 -2.47
CA GLY A 215 13.02 8.32 -3.74
C GLY A 215 11.55 8.34 -4.11
N LYS A 216 11.23 9.12 -5.15
CA LYS A 216 9.86 9.18 -5.66
C LYS A 216 9.49 7.91 -6.40
N THR A 217 8.26 7.47 -6.23
CA THR A 217 7.66 6.35 -6.95
C THR A 217 6.64 6.86 -7.95
N MET A 218 6.81 6.48 -9.22
CA MET A 218 5.80 6.72 -10.24
C MET A 218 4.80 5.55 -10.26
N CYS A 219 3.54 5.88 -10.06
CA CYS A 219 2.44 4.92 -10.09
C CYS A 219 1.69 5.04 -11.41
N THR A 220 1.49 3.92 -12.10
CA THR A 220 0.83 3.90 -13.40
C THR A 220 -0.45 3.06 -13.38
N LEU A 221 -1.37 3.36 -14.27
CA LEU A 221 -2.62 2.61 -14.44
C LEU A 221 -2.45 1.39 -15.35
N ASP A 222 -1.39 1.39 -16.15
CA ASP A 222 -1.04 0.31 -17.07
C ASP A 222 0.39 -0.13 -16.87
N PHE A 223 0.63 -1.44 -17.01
CA PHE A 223 1.94 -2.06 -16.80
C PHE A 223 2.88 -1.88 -18.00
N TYR A 224 2.32 -1.80 -19.22
CA TYR A 224 3.09 -1.77 -20.47
C TYR A 224 3.35 -0.33 -20.95
N GLU A 225 2.43 0.25 -21.74
CA GLU A 225 2.60 1.59 -22.32
C GLU A 225 2.68 2.67 -21.23
N GLY A 226 1.88 2.55 -20.18
CA GLY A 226 1.90 3.46 -19.03
C GLY A 226 3.25 3.53 -18.31
N GLN A 227 4.09 2.50 -18.46
CA GLN A 227 5.45 2.44 -17.94
C GLN A 227 6.52 2.62 -19.01
N ALA A 228 6.16 3.03 -20.21
CA ALA A 228 7.06 3.15 -21.38
C ALA A 228 7.81 1.82 -21.68
N ARG A 229 7.11 0.68 -21.60
CA ARG A 229 7.67 -0.64 -21.96
C ARG A 229 7.53 -0.89 -23.46
N LEU A 230 8.49 -1.63 -24.03
CA LEU A 230 8.48 -2.02 -25.44
C LEU A 230 7.97 -3.47 -25.66
N ASP A 231 7.72 -4.19 -24.59
CA ASP A 231 7.37 -5.62 -24.62
C ASP A 231 5.88 -5.90 -24.47
N GLY A 232 5.03 -4.87 -24.55
CA GLY A 232 3.57 -5.00 -24.59
C GLY A 232 3.05 -5.43 -25.95
N ALA A 233 1.78 -5.83 -26.00
CA ALA A 233 1.10 -6.16 -27.27
C ALA A 233 0.83 -4.91 -28.13
N PHE A 234 0.81 -3.73 -27.53
CA PHE A 234 0.61 -2.44 -28.16
C PHE A 234 1.77 -1.51 -27.80
N CYS A 235 2.32 -0.80 -28.79
CA CYS A 235 3.41 0.14 -28.57
C CYS A 235 3.54 1.07 -29.78
N ASP A 236 3.17 2.35 -29.64
CA ASP A 236 3.22 3.37 -30.70
C ASP A 236 4.43 4.31 -30.55
N TYR A 237 5.47 3.92 -29.81
CA TYR A 237 6.71 4.66 -29.58
C TYR A 237 7.91 3.73 -29.71
N ASN A 238 9.10 4.31 -29.89
CA ASN A 238 10.34 3.57 -30.07
C ASN A 238 11.25 3.64 -28.83
N GLU A 239 12.41 2.96 -28.90
CA GLU A 239 13.39 2.90 -27.80
C GLU A 239 13.94 4.29 -27.43
N SER A 240 14.15 5.17 -28.41
CA SER A 240 14.63 6.54 -28.15
C SER A 240 13.61 7.35 -27.36
N ASP A 241 12.32 7.20 -27.67
CA ASP A 241 11.24 7.85 -26.93
C ASP A 241 11.16 7.33 -25.49
N LYS A 242 11.23 6.00 -25.32
CA LYS A 242 11.31 5.36 -24.00
C LYS A 242 12.47 5.89 -23.19
N MET A 243 13.69 5.88 -23.73
CA MET A 243 14.89 6.30 -22.99
C MET A 243 14.86 7.80 -22.66
N SER A 244 14.33 8.63 -23.56
CA SER A 244 14.09 10.05 -23.30
C SER A 244 13.11 10.27 -22.14
N PHE A 245 12.02 9.50 -22.10
CA PHE A 245 11.06 9.55 -21.02
C PHE A 245 11.67 9.08 -19.68
N LEU A 246 12.29 7.89 -19.66
CA LEU A 246 12.89 7.33 -18.44
C LEU A 246 14.01 8.21 -17.88
N SER A 247 14.85 8.80 -18.71
CA SER A 247 15.89 9.75 -18.29
C SER A 247 15.27 11.01 -17.69
N ARG A 248 14.20 11.53 -18.27
CA ARG A 248 13.48 12.69 -17.74
C ARG A 248 12.85 12.40 -16.37
N VAL A 249 12.17 11.28 -16.17
CA VAL A 249 11.56 10.95 -14.89
C VAL A 249 12.63 10.64 -13.83
N TYR A 250 13.72 9.98 -14.20
CA TYR A 250 14.87 9.76 -13.33
C TYR A 250 15.45 11.11 -12.83
N SER A 251 15.65 12.07 -13.73
CA SER A 251 16.15 13.42 -13.36
C SER A 251 15.20 14.19 -12.44
N ARG A 252 13.91 13.83 -12.41
CA ARG A 252 12.90 14.38 -11.50
C ARG A 252 12.84 13.66 -10.16
N GLY A 253 13.74 12.70 -9.92
CA GLY A 253 13.88 11.97 -8.66
C GLY A 253 13.06 10.69 -8.57
N ILE A 254 12.45 10.21 -9.66
CA ILE A 254 11.82 8.89 -9.69
C ILE A 254 12.92 7.83 -9.56
N ARG A 255 12.71 6.87 -8.68
CA ARG A 255 13.63 5.76 -8.44
C ARG A 255 13.00 4.41 -8.75
N ASN A 256 11.68 4.34 -8.74
CA ASN A 256 10.97 3.13 -9.16
C ASN A 256 9.58 3.43 -9.73
N ILE A 257 9.03 2.43 -10.43
CA ILE A 257 7.72 2.48 -11.09
C ILE A 257 6.92 1.25 -10.65
N GLU A 258 5.67 1.47 -10.25
CA GLU A 258 4.73 0.43 -9.85
C GLU A 258 3.27 0.89 -10.07
N MET A 259 2.26 0.24 -9.49
CA MET A 259 0.87 0.45 -9.91
C MET A 259 -0.12 0.76 -8.76
N GLU A 260 0.32 0.97 -7.51
CA GLU A 260 -0.60 1.12 -6.37
C GLU A 260 -0.25 2.25 -5.39
N SER A 261 0.99 2.70 -5.34
CA SER A 261 1.47 3.67 -4.34
C SER A 261 0.67 4.97 -4.29
N LEU A 262 0.23 5.45 -5.44
CA LEU A 262 -0.56 6.69 -5.53
C LEU A 262 -1.91 6.55 -4.81
N CYS A 263 -2.63 5.45 -5.09
CA CYS A 263 -3.91 5.15 -4.46
C CYS A 263 -3.75 4.88 -2.96
N PHE A 264 -2.76 4.08 -2.59
CA PHE A 264 -2.45 3.79 -1.19
C PHE A 264 -2.20 5.09 -0.40
N ALA A 265 -1.32 5.95 -0.88
CA ALA A 265 -0.99 7.21 -0.23
C ALA A 265 -2.21 8.15 -0.14
N ALA A 266 -2.97 8.29 -1.24
CA ALA A 266 -4.15 9.14 -1.28
C ALA A 266 -5.24 8.65 -0.33
N TYR A 267 -5.47 7.35 -0.23
CA TYR A 267 -6.49 6.80 0.64
C TYR A 267 -6.08 6.80 2.11
N CYS A 268 -4.82 6.53 2.43
CA CYS A 268 -4.30 6.74 3.78
C CYS A 268 -4.50 8.19 4.24
N TYR A 269 -4.18 9.16 3.37
CA TYR A 269 -4.38 10.58 3.65
C TYR A 269 -5.87 10.91 3.88
N ARG A 270 -6.77 10.39 3.04
CA ARG A 270 -8.22 10.57 3.19
C ARG A 270 -8.79 9.94 4.45
N ALA A 271 -8.28 8.79 4.86
CA ALA A 271 -8.68 8.10 6.08
C ALA A 271 -8.09 8.73 7.36
N GLY A 272 -7.22 9.74 7.21
CA GLY A 272 -6.58 10.41 8.34
C GLY A 272 -5.52 9.58 9.05
N LEU A 273 -5.00 8.56 8.38
CA LEU A 273 -3.92 7.73 8.89
C LEU A 273 -2.63 8.54 8.94
N ARG A 274 -2.03 8.67 10.12
CA ARG A 274 -0.78 9.42 10.31
C ARG A 274 0.41 8.62 9.80
N GLY A 275 0.62 7.41 10.33
CA GLY A 275 1.71 6.55 9.89
C GLY A 275 1.36 5.82 8.58
N ARG A 276 2.09 6.10 7.48
CA ARG A 276 1.90 5.45 6.19
C ARG A 276 3.16 5.47 5.35
N ALA A 277 3.59 4.32 4.88
CA ALA A 277 4.77 4.21 4.04
C ALA A 277 4.61 3.16 2.92
N VAL A 278 5.36 3.36 1.85
CA VAL A 278 5.47 2.42 0.73
C VAL A 278 6.92 1.99 0.62
N VAL A 279 7.15 0.67 0.62
CA VAL A 279 8.48 0.06 0.53
C VAL A 279 8.45 -1.01 -0.54
N CYS A 280 9.27 -0.86 -1.58
CA CYS A 280 9.29 -1.77 -2.70
C CYS A 280 10.72 -2.24 -3.00
N VAL A 281 10.86 -3.51 -3.40
CA VAL A 281 12.09 -4.00 -4.01
C VAL A 281 12.04 -3.79 -5.52
N THR A 282 13.17 -3.49 -6.13
CA THR A 282 13.30 -3.40 -7.59
C THR A 282 13.63 -4.77 -8.17
N LEU A 283 12.92 -5.19 -9.23
CA LEU A 283 13.15 -6.49 -9.89
C LEU A 283 14.04 -6.38 -11.13
N LEU A 284 14.20 -5.18 -11.65
CA LEU A 284 15.05 -4.87 -12.81
C LEU A 284 15.40 -3.38 -12.80
N ASP A 285 16.44 -3.00 -13.54
CA ASP A 285 16.70 -1.60 -13.89
C ASP A 285 16.06 -1.28 -15.25
N ARG A 286 15.01 -0.46 -15.25
CA ARG A 286 14.25 -0.06 -16.44
C ARG A 286 15.06 0.74 -17.46
N LEU A 287 16.21 1.28 -17.04
CA LEU A 287 17.16 1.91 -17.97
C LEU A 287 17.96 0.88 -18.76
N LYS A 288 17.99 -0.40 -18.33
CA LYS A 288 18.72 -1.48 -18.98
C LYS A 288 17.82 -2.47 -19.75
N GLY A 289 16.50 -2.43 -19.52
CA GLY A 289 15.57 -3.33 -20.19
C GLY A 289 14.17 -3.34 -19.60
N ASP A 290 13.32 -4.20 -20.13
CA ASP A 290 11.92 -4.35 -19.70
C ASP A 290 11.62 -5.73 -19.11
N GLN A 291 12.39 -6.76 -19.46
CA GLN A 291 12.09 -8.12 -19.06
C GLN A 291 12.89 -8.55 -17.82
N ILE A 292 12.22 -9.27 -16.94
CA ILE A 292 12.83 -9.87 -15.76
C ILE A 292 13.37 -11.25 -16.18
N THR A 293 14.69 -11.40 -16.13
CA THR A 293 15.39 -12.66 -16.47
C THR A 293 15.99 -13.36 -15.25
N THR A 294 15.80 -12.77 -14.07
CA THR A 294 16.34 -13.28 -12.81
C THR A 294 15.67 -14.60 -12.41
N PRO A 295 16.41 -15.62 -11.97
CA PRO A 295 15.87 -16.89 -11.46
C PRO A 295 14.87 -16.66 -10.32
N HIS A 296 13.88 -17.56 -10.23
CA HIS A 296 12.77 -17.45 -9.29
C HIS A 296 13.22 -17.40 -7.82
N GLU A 297 14.20 -18.23 -7.45
CA GLU A 297 14.72 -18.31 -6.08
C GLU A 297 15.36 -16.98 -5.65
N ILE A 298 16.11 -16.32 -6.55
CA ILE A 298 16.72 -15.01 -6.30
C ILE A 298 15.62 -13.94 -6.17
N MET A 299 14.60 -13.98 -7.02
CA MET A 299 13.47 -13.06 -6.91
C MET A 299 12.69 -13.24 -5.61
N GLU A 300 12.52 -14.47 -5.11
CA GLU A 300 11.88 -14.72 -3.82
C GLU A 300 12.67 -14.08 -2.67
N GLU A 301 13.99 -14.22 -2.70
CA GLU A 301 14.84 -13.56 -1.70
C GLU A 301 14.67 -12.03 -1.78
N TRP A 302 14.77 -11.44 -2.98
CA TRP A 302 14.58 -10.00 -3.14
C TRP A 302 13.22 -9.51 -2.62
N GLN A 303 12.16 -10.25 -2.90
CA GLN A 303 10.80 -9.91 -2.44
C GLN A 303 10.65 -9.94 -0.92
N SER A 304 11.53 -10.67 -0.22
CA SER A 304 11.56 -10.70 1.25
C SER A 304 12.21 -9.44 1.85
N ARG A 305 13.07 -8.72 1.11
CA ARG A 305 13.85 -7.58 1.62
C ARG A 305 12.98 -6.45 2.19
N PRO A 306 11.99 -5.90 1.46
CA PRO A 306 11.11 -4.88 2.03
C PRO A 306 10.27 -5.40 3.20
N GLN A 307 9.94 -6.71 3.22
CA GLN A 307 9.24 -7.34 4.33
C GLN A 307 10.11 -7.37 5.60
N LYS A 308 11.39 -7.69 5.47
CA LYS A 308 12.37 -7.68 6.58
C LYS A 308 12.52 -6.28 7.16
N LEU A 309 12.65 -5.25 6.31
CA LEU A 309 12.76 -3.86 6.74
C LEU A 309 11.51 -3.39 7.50
N VAL A 310 10.31 -3.67 6.97
CA VAL A 310 9.06 -3.33 7.65
C VAL A 310 8.90 -4.13 8.96
N CYS A 311 9.29 -5.41 8.99
CA CYS A 311 9.29 -6.21 10.21
C CYS A 311 10.23 -5.63 11.27
N ALA A 312 11.43 -5.19 10.90
CA ALA A 312 12.38 -4.53 11.81
C ALA A 312 11.76 -3.24 12.41
N TYR A 313 11.06 -2.46 11.59
CA TYR A 313 10.31 -1.29 12.06
C TYR A 313 9.23 -1.67 13.07
N ILE A 314 8.42 -2.68 12.76
CA ILE A 314 7.36 -3.17 13.65
C ILE A 314 7.94 -3.65 14.98
N LYS A 315 9.01 -4.45 14.95
CA LYS A 315 9.72 -4.93 16.16
C LYS A 315 10.17 -3.75 17.04
N ARG A 316 10.82 -2.75 16.43
CA ARG A 316 11.27 -1.55 17.14
C ARG A 316 10.11 -0.80 17.81
N LYS A 317 8.98 -0.61 17.10
CA LYS A 317 7.80 0.07 17.68
C LYS A 317 7.11 -0.74 18.77
N LEU A 318 7.22 -2.07 18.74
CA LEU A 318 6.70 -2.96 19.77
C LEU A 318 7.68 -3.21 20.93
N GLY A 319 8.92 -2.71 20.88
CA GLY A 319 9.95 -2.97 21.86
C GLY A 319 10.41 -4.44 21.90
N ILE A 320 10.37 -5.13 20.76
CA ILE A 320 10.82 -6.53 20.60
C ILE A 320 12.25 -6.51 20.06
N GLU A 321 13.17 -7.17 20.75
CA GLU A 321 14.57 -7.36 20.33
C GLU A 321 14.72 -8.53 19.34
#